data_2d93945b7c9cbec6cf710834cd1f9c19
#
_entry.id   2d93945b7c9cbec6cf710834cd1f9c19
#
_cell.length_a   1.000
_cell.length_b   1.000
_cell.length_c   1.000
_cell.angle_alpha   90.00
_cell.angle_beta   90.00
_cell.angle_gamma   90.00
#
_symmetry.space_group_name_H-M   'P 1'
#
loop_
_entity.id
_entity.type
_entity.pdbx_description
1 polymer ?
#
loop_
_entity_poly.entity_id
_entity_poly.type
_entity_poly.pdbx_seq_one_letter_code
_entity_poly.pdbx_strand_id
1 'polypeptide(L)'
;RTELGSESPCAKAIDRDTVARLLKSVYAVHHGVYAWSQDMPGLVETSSNLASIKMVDGKIKIVTSQRSSILSSRKDMSEMVRSAFQLGGAEVKTSDGYPGWKPNPSSPILKVAIESYKKLFGVEPKVNAIHAGLECGLFLEKYPHLDMFSTGPTLRGVHSPDERMHIPAVDK
;
A
#
# COMPACT_ATOMS: atom_id res chain seq x y z
N ARG A 1 -10.44 -27.25 -11.77
CA ARG A 1 -11.70 -27.86 -11.25
C ARG A 1 -11.75 -27.61 -9.77
N THR A 2 -12.69 -26.79 -9.33
CA THR A 2 -12.97 -26.56 -7.92
C THR A 2 -13.98 -27.64 -7.53
N GLU A 3 -13.60 -28.57 -6.68
CA GLU A 3 -14.56 -29.51 -6.07
C GLU A 3 -15.33 -28.75 -4.99
N LEU A 4 -16.65 -28.71 -5.15
CA LEU A 4 -17.54 -28.27 -4.08
C LEU A 4 -17.51 -29.37 -3.01
N GLY A 5 -16.95 -29.04 -1.84
CA GLY A 5 -16.91 -29.91 -0.69
C GLY A 5 -18.34 -30.32 -0.24
N SER A 6 -18.43 -31.47 0.40
CA SER A 6 -19.66 -32.07 0.89
C SER A 6 -20.47 -31.13 1.76
N GLU A 7 -21.77 -31.10 1.52
CA GLU A 7 -22.79 -30.30 2.19
C GLU A 7 -22.86 -30.60 3.68
N SER A 8 -22.27 -29.72 4.50
CA SER A 8 -22.81 -29.53 5.85
C SER A 8 -23.99 -28.57 5.74
N PRO A 9 -25.16 -28.82 6.28
CA PRO A 9 -26.28 -27.90 6.20
C PRO A 9 -25.89 -26.59 6.86
N CYS A 10 -25.77 -25.55 6.05
CA CYS A 10 -25.47 -24.21 6.55
C CYS A 10 -26.71 -23.72 7.32
N ALA A 11 -26.59 -23.62 8.64
CA ALA A 11 -27.72 -23.22 9.52
C ALA A 11 -28.19 -21.78 9.25
N LYS A 12 -27.35 -20.93 8.62
CA LYS A 12 -27.68 -19.54 8.28
C LYS A 12 -26.99 -19.16 6.97
N ALA A 13 -27.75 -18.60 6.04
CA ALA A 13 -27.24 -18.02 4.80
C ALA A 13 -27.39 -16.50 4.83
N ILE A 14 -26.53 -15.80 4.07
CA ILE A 14 -26.70 -14.37 3.84
C ILE A 14 -27.91 -14.18 2.92
N ASP A 15 -28.75 -13.18 3.21
CA ASP A 15 -29.89 -12.90 2.35
C ASP A 15 -29.47 -12.47 0.93
N ARG A 16 -30.37 -12.69 -0.03
CA ARG A 16 -30.06 -12.47 -1.46
C ARG A 16 -29.74 -11.04 -1.81
N ASP A 17 -30.40 -10.06 -1.17
CA ASP A 17 -30.19 -8.66 -1.46
C ASP A 17 -28.83 -8.18 -0.94
N THR A 18 -28.45 -8.63 0.26
CA THR A 18 -27.12 -8.38 0.81
C THR A 18 -26.03 -9.00 -0.05
N VAL A 19 -26.21 -10.25 -0.52
CA VAL A 19 -25.26 -10.89 -1.45
C VAL A 19 -25.16 -10.12 -2.76
N ALA A 20 -26.28 -9.72 -3.33
CA ALA A 20 -26.30 -8.96 -4.59
C ALA A 20 -25.59 -7.61 -4.45
N ARG A 21 -25.82 -6.87 -3.37
CA ARG A 21 -25.14 -5.60 -3.07
C ARG A 21 -23.64 -5.81 -2.85
N LEU A 22 -23.26 -6.81 -2.07
CA LEU A 22 -21.86 -7.17 -1.84
C LEU A 22 -21.13 -7.44 -3.15
N LEU A 23 -21.69 -8.34 -3.97
CA LEU A 23 -21.05 -8.71 -5.25
C LEU A 23 -20.91 -7.51 -6.18
N LYS A 24 -21.95 -6.68 -6.31
CA LYS A 24 -21.89 -5.45 -7.12
C LYS A 24 -20.83 -4.48 -6.61
N SER A 25 -20.73 -4.26 -5.29
CA SER A 25 -19.73 -3.36 -4.69
C SER A 25 -18.31 -3.88 -4.90
N VAL A 26 -18.08 -5.17 -4.67
CA VAL A 26 -16.76 -5.80 -4.87
C VAL A 26 -16.36 -5.79 -6.36
N TYR A 27 -17.33 -5.93 -7.25
CA TYR A 27 -17.06 -5.86 -8.70
C TYR A 27 -16.79 -4.44 -9.20
N ALA A 28 -17.43 -3.45 -8.60
CA ALA A 28 -17.29 -2.03 -8.98
C ALA A 28 -16.06 -1.37 -8.36
N VAL A 29 -15.60 -1.83 -7.19
CA VAL A 29 -14.46 -1.21 -6.49
C VAL A 29 -13.15 -1.47 -7.21
N HIS A 30 -12.33 -0.43 -7.35
CA HIS A 30 -11.01 -0.60 -7.95
C HIS A 30 -10.08 -1.44 -7.05
N HIS A 31 -9.39 -2.40 -7.66
CA HIS A 31 -8.36 -3.23 -7.03
C HIS A 31 -7.14 -3.33 -7.95
N GLY A 32 -5.95 -3.05 -7.41
CA GLY A 32 -4.69 -3.06 -8.15
C GLY A 32 -4.08 -1.68 -8.34
N VAL A 33 -3.23 -1.57 -9.35
CA VAL A 33 -2.59 -0.30 -9.73
C VAL A 33 -3.63 0.61 -10.39
N TYR A 34 -3.74 1.83 -9.88
CA TYR A 34 -4.60 2.86 -10.45
C TYR A 34 -3.83 3.85 -11.33
N ALA A 35 -2.66 4.27 -10.86
CA ALA A 35 -1.80 5.18 -11.60
C ALA A 35 -0.33 4.83 -11.45
N TRP A 36 0.42 5.08 -12.52
CA TRP A 36 1.88 4.99 -12.54
C TRP A 36 2.49 6.37 -12.37
N SER A 37 3.65 6.45 -11.72
CA SER A 37 4.40 7.68 -11.55
C SER A 37 4.80 8.27 -12.90
N GLN A 38 4.56 9.57 -13.07
CA GLN A 38 4.99 10.32 -14.24
C GLN A 38 6.46 10.75 -14.13
N ASP A 39 6.98 10.83 -12.91
CA ASP A 39 8.35 11.25 -12.64
C ASP A 39 9.35 10.09 -12.71
N MET A 40 8.89 8.83 -12.46
CA MET A 40 9.73 7.63 -12.39
C MET A 40 9.09 6.46 -13.14
N PRO A 41 9.59 6.10 -14.33
CA PRO A 41 9.07 4.97 -15.10
C PRO A 41 9.11 3.65 -14.30
N GLY A 42 8.02 2.89 -14.34
CA GLY A 42 7.90 1.61 -13.65
C GLY A 42 7.59 1.68 -12.16
N LEU A 43 7.49 2.87 -11.57
CA LEU A 43 7.04 3.06 -10.20
C LEU A 43 5.51 3.23 -10.16
N VAL A 44 4.84 2.46 -9.30
CA VAL A 44 3.42 2.67 -8.99
C VAL A 44 3.27 3.95 -8.18
N GLU A 45 2.41 4.86 -8.61
CA GLU A 45 2.06 6.07 -7.87
C GLU A 45 0.90 5.81 -6.91
N THR A 46 -0.22 5.27 -7.44
CA THR A 46 -1.47 5.08 -6.70
C THR A 46 -1.99 3.66 -6.90
N SER A 47 -2.39 3.02 -5.83
CA SER A 47 -2.99 1.69 -5.85
C SER A 47 -4.05 1.52 -4.78
N SER A 48 -4.96 0.57 -5.00
CA SER A 48 -5.97 0.13 -4.04
C SER A 48 -5.90 -1.37 -3.86
N ASN A 49 -6.02 -1.83 -2.63
CA ASN A 49 -6.05 -3.24 -2.29
C ASN A 49 -7.34 -3.58 -1.53
N LEU A 50 -8.13 -4.51 -2.07
CA LEU A 50 -9.19 -5.20 -1.35
C LEU A 50 -8.53 -6.27 -0.47
N ALA A 51 -8.22 -5.92 0.77
CA ALA A 51 -7.35 -6.71 1.62
C ALA A 51 -8.05 -7.92 2.26
N SER A 52 -9.31 -7.77 2.66
CA SER A 52 -10.07 -8.90 3.21
C SER A 52 -11.58 -8.67 3.18
N ILE A 53 -12.32 -9.78 3.08
CA ILE A 53 -13.77 -9.85 3.31
C ILE A 53 -13.99 -10.97 4.33
N LYS A 54 -14.60 -10.62 5.46
CA LYS A 54 -14.82 -11.54 6.59
C LYS A 54 -16.22 -11.36 7.16
N MET A 55 -16.78 -12.45 7.67
CA MET A 55 -17.95 -12.40 8.54
C MET A 55 -17.48 -12.19 9.99
N VAL A 56 -17.94 -11.13 10.64
CA VAL A 56 -17.62 -10.80 12.02
C VAL A 56 -18.91 -10.37 12.72
N ASP A 57 -19.30 -11.08 13.77
CA ASP A 57 -20.51 -10.79 14.58
C ASP A 57 -21.78 -10.60 13.73
N GLY A 58 -21.96 -11.49 12.73
CA GLY A 58 -23.14 -11.46 11.84
C GLY A 58 -23.12 -10.33 10.80
N LYS A 59 -22.03 -9.57 10.70
CA LYS A 59 -21.83 -8.50 9.71
C LYS A 59 -20.70 -8.84 8.75
N ILE A 60 -20.84 -8.42 7.50
CA ILE A 60 -19.76 -8.52 6.52
C ILE A 60 -18.81 -7.34 6.73
N LYS A 61 -17.59 -7.64 7.14
CA LYS A 61 -16.51 -6.65 7.30
C LYS A 61 -15.56 -6.73 6.11
N ILE A 62 -15.43 -5.61 5.40
CA ILE A 62 -14.51 -5.46 4.27
C ILE A 62 -13.41 -4.50 4.70
N VAL A 63 -12.17 -4.87 4.43
CA VAL A 63 -11.00 -4.02 4.68
C VAL A 63 -10.31 -3.75 3.36
N THR A 64 -10.07 -2.49 3.09
CA THR A 64 -9.33 -2.01 1.92
C THR A 64 -8.15 -1.15 2.35
N SER A 65 -7.13 -1.04 1.52
CA SER A 65 -5.97 -0.20 1.77
C SER A 65 -5.61 0.55 0.48
N GLN A 66 -5.54 1.87 0.55
CA GLN A 66 -5.16 2.73 -0.55
C GLN A 66 -3.78 3.32 -0.27
N ARG A 67 -2.91 3.30 -1.29
CA ARG A 67 -1.56 3.85 -1.21
C ARG A 67 -1.32 4.80 -2.37
N SER A 68 -0.66 5.90 -2.09
CA SER A 68 -0.14 6.81 -3.12
C SER A 68 1.03 7.62 -2.56
N SER A 69 1.99 7.95 -3.42
CA SER A 69 3.04 8.93 -3.13
C SER A 69 2.50 10.37 -3.17
N ILE A 70 1.29 10.58 -3.72
CA ILE A 70 0.63 11.88 -3.83
C ILE A 70 -0.61 11.89 -2.94
N LEU A 71 -0.66 12.84 -1.99
CA LEU A 71 -1.72 12.91 -0.98
C LEU A 71 -3.11 13.12 -1.59
N SER A 72 -3.23 14.00 -2.60
CA SER A 72 -4.50 14.24 -3.30
C SER A 72 -5.01 12.99 -4.02
N SER A 73 -4.14 12.29 -4.73
CA SER A 73 -4.48 11.03 -5.42
C SER A 73 -4.90 9.93 -4.44
N ARG A 74 -4.26 9.86 -3.26
CA ARG A 74 -4.68 8.93 -2.20
C ARG A 74 -6.07 9.25 -1.68
N LYS A 75 -6.36 10.53 -1.43
CA LYS A 75 -7.68 10.97 -0.97
C LYS A 75 -8.75 10.67 -2.02
N ASP A 76 -8.49 10.97 -3.28
CA ASP A 76 -9.41 10.69 -4.39
C ASP A 76 -9.71 9.19 -4.51
N MET A 77 -8.67 8.34 -4.51
CA MET A 77 -8.83 6.89 -4.52
C MET A 77 -9.64 6.38 -3.30
N SER A 78 -9.44 6.97 -2.12
CA SER A 78 -10.21 6.62 -0.93
C SER A 78 -11.69 6.99 -1.09
N GLU A 79 -12.00 8.13 -1.69
CA GLU A 79 -13.38 8.54 -1.97
C GLU A 79 -14.04 7.68 -3.06
N MET A 80 -13.30 7.24 -4.07
CA MET A 80 -13.82 6.29 -5.07
C MET A 80 -14.22 4.97 -4.42
N VAL A 81 -13.33 4.40 -3.59
CA VAL A 81 -13.60 3.15 -2.85
C VAL A 81 -14.78 3.31 -1.88
N ARG A 82 -14.80 4.41 -1.13
CA ARG A 82 -15.90 4.74 -0.22
C ARG A 82 -17.23 4.83 -0.95
N SER A 83 -17.28 5.55 -2.07
CA SER A 83 -18.48 5.73 -2.89
C SER A 83 -19.01 4.39 -3.42
N ALA A 84 -18.13 3.51 -3.91
CA ALA A 84 -18.51 2.19 -4.42
C ALA A 84 -19.20 1.33 -3.35
N PHE A 85 -18.70 1.34 -2.10
CA PHE A 85 -19.29 0.59 -1.00
C PHE A 85 -20.56 1.27 -0.45
N GLN A 86 -20.62 2.60 -0.39
CA GLN A 86 -21.80 3.34 0.02
C GLN A 86 -22.97 3.14 -0.94
N LEU A 87 -22.72 3.12 -2.25
CA LEU A 87 -23.74 2.78 -3.27
C LEU A 87 -24.30 1.36 -3.06
N GLY A 88 -23.48 0.43 -2.54
CA GLY A 88 -23.93 -0.89 -2.10
C GLY A 88 -24.64 -0.91 -0.74
N GLY A 89 -24.81 0.24 -0.08
CA GLY A 89 -25.47 0.36 1.21
C GLY A 89 -24.59 0.00 2.41
N ALA A 90 -23.26 0.01 2.26
CA ALA A 90 -22.34 -0.24 3.36
C ALA A 90 -22.05 1.03 4.18
N GLU A 91 -21.88 0.87 5.49
CA GLU A 91 -21.24 1.88 6.35
C GLU A 91 -19.73 1.86 6.10
N VAL A 92 -19.14 2.99 5.76
CA VAL A 92 -17.70 3.10 5.49
C VAL A 92 -17.04 4.01 6.49
N LYS A 93 -15.96 3.51 7.11
CA LYS A 93 -15.07 4.28 8.01
C LYS A 93 -13.69 4.35 7.35
N THR A 94 -13.13 5.54 7.30
CA THR A 94 -11.78 5.80 6.82
C THR A 94 -10.86 6.16 7.98
N SER A 95 -9.60 5.77 7.89
CA SER A 95 -8.54 6.21 8.80
C SER A 95 -7.54 7.07 8.04
N ASP A 96 -6.83 7.94 8.74
CA ASP A 96 -5.89 8.88 8.12
C ASP A 96 -4.71 8.18 7.43
N GLY A 97 -4.30 7.02 7.91
CA GLY A 97 -3.21 6.23 7.33
C GLY A 97 -1.86 6.94 7.36
N TYR A 98 -0.86 6.36 6.69
CA TYR A 98 0.47 6.94 6.54
C TYR A 98 0.51 7.96 5.40
N PRO A 99 1.19 9.12 5.56
CA PRO A 99 1.44 10.05 4.47
C PRO A 99 2.31 9.41 3.39
N GLY A 100 2.06 9.75 2.14
CA GLY A 100 2.93 9.36 1.03
C GLY A 100 4.25 10.12 1.10
N TRP A 101 5.32 9.53 0.57
CA TRP A 101 6.59 10.20 0.37
C TRP A 101 6.92 10.23 -1.12
N LYS A 102 6.78 11.42 -1.72
CA LYS A 102 7.12 11.60 -3.14
C LYS A 102 8.65 11.56 -3.31
N PRO A 103 9.18 10.67 -4.16
CA PRO A 103 10.61 10.63 -4.44
C PRO A 103 11.11 11.96 -5.02
N ASN A 104 12.31 12.38 -4.58
CA ASN A 104 13.00 13.53 -5.15
C ASN A 104 14.34 13.10 -5.80
N PRO A 105 14.36 12.78 -7.10
CA PRO A 105 15.61 12.40 -7.79
C PRO A 105 16.69 13.49 -7.81
N SER A 106 16.29 14.74 -7.60
CA SER A 106 17.18 15.90 -7.58
C SER A 106 17.71 16.24 -6.19
N SER A 107 17.39 15.42 -5.17
CA SER A 107 17.80 15.63 -3.78
C SER A 107 19.31 15.83 -3.64
N PRO A 108 19.78 16.94 -3.06
CA PRO A 108 21.19 17.17 -2.77
C PRO A 108 21.79 16.12 -1.84
N ILE A 109 21.08 15.72 -0.76
CA ILE A 109 21.59 14.74 0.18
C ILE A 109 21.70 13.35 -0.46
N LEU A 110 20.79 13.00 -1.39
CA LEU A 110 20.89 11.76 -2.14
C LEU A 110 22.14 11.70 -3.02
N LYS A 111 22.50 12.82 -3.66
CA LYS A 111 23.73 12.90 -4.47
C LYS A 111 24.97 12.66 -3.61
N VAL A 112 25.05 13.33 -2.46
CA VAL A 112 26.15 13.13 -1.51
C VAL A 112 26.22 11.67 -1.03
N ALA A 113 25.08 11.05 -0.74
CA ALA A 113 25.02 9.65 -0.33
C ALA A 113 25.52 8.70 -1.41
N ILE A 114 25.12 8.90 -2.69
CA ILE A 114 25.58 8.12 -3.84
C ILE A 114 27.11 8.24 -4.00
N GLU A 115 27.64 9.45 -3.97
CA GLU A 115 29.09 9.70 -4.11
C GLU A 115 29.88 9.06 -2.97
N SER A 116 29.39 9.20 -1.73
CA SER A 116 30.03 8.60 -0.55
C SER A 116 30.03 7.07 -0.64
N TYR A 117 28.90 6.48 -1.02
CA TYR A 117 28.79 5.03 -1.20
C TYR A 117 29.75 4.51 -2.28
N LYS A 118 29.81 5.19 -3.42
CA LYS A 118 30.73 4.88 -4.51
C LYS A 118 32.21 4.97 -4.08
N LYS A 119 32.53 5.99 -3.29
CA LYS A 119 33.90 6.17 -2.75
C LYS A 119 34.27 5.06 -1.76
N LEU A 120 33.34 4.64 -0.90
CA LEU A 120 33.61 3.62 0.14
C LEU A 120 33.63 2.20 -0.41
N PHE A 121 32.73 1.87 -1.34
CA PHE A 121 32.51 0.49 -1.78
C PHE A 121 32.91 0.24 -3.23
N GLY A 122 33.34 1.23 -3.99
CA GLY A 122 33.79 1.12 -5.37
C GLY A 122 32.68 0.79 -6.38
N VAL A 123 31.41 0.76 -5.96
CA VAL A 123 30.25 0.46 -6.80
C VAL A 123 29.18 1.52 -6.62
N GLU A 124 28.38 1.73 -7.65
CA GLU A 124 27.28 2.67 -7.60
C GLU A 124 26.07 2.03 -6.90
N PRO A 125 25.45 2.70 -5.89
CA PRO A 125 24.30 2.18 -5.21
C PRO A 125 23.08 2.19 -6.13
N LYS A 126 22.20 1.18 -6.00
CA LYS A 126 20.92 1.19 -6.68
C LYS A 126 19.93 2.08 -5.92
N VAL A 127 19.52 3.16 -6.54
CA VAL A 127 18.48 4.05 -6.02
C VAL A 127 17.12 3.55 -6.47
N ASN A 128 16.26 3.24 -5.54
CA ASN A 128 14.89 2.80 -5.80
C ASN A 128 13.92 3.74 -5.09
N ALA A 129 12.71 3.81 -5.60
CA ALA A 129 11.57 4.40 -4.92
C ALA A 129 10.47 3.35 -4.75
N ILE A 130 9.71 3.48 -3.70
CA ILE A 130 8.55 2.62 -3.43
C ILE A 130 7.34 3.49 -3.12
N HIS A 131 6.14 3.03 -3.48
CA HIS A 131 4.89 3.72 -3.17
C HIS A 131 4.32 3.27 -1.81
N ALA A 132 5.18 3.08 -0.83
CA ALA A 132 4.81 2.74 0.54
C ALA A 132 4.99 3.95 1.45
N GLY A 133 4.22 4.00 2.53
CA GLY A 133 4.47 4.94 3.62
C GLY A 133 5.79 4.55 4.30
N LEU A 134 6.75 5.47 4.28
CA LEU A 134 7.98 5.40 5.05
C LEU A 134 7.97 6.48 6.12
N GLU A 135 8.77 6.31 7.14
CA GLU A 135 8.91 7.28 8.25
C GLU A 135 9.28 8.67 7.73
N CYS A 136 10.04 8.75 6.62
CA CYS A 136 10.35 10.01 5.95
C CYS A 136 9.10 10.79 5.54
N GLY A 137 8.01 10.12 5.18
CA GLY A 137 6.73 10.78 4.88
C GLY A 137 6.15 11.50 6.10
N LEU A 138 6.25 10.90 7.29
CA LEU A 138 5.80 11.51 8.55
C LEU A 138 6.63 12.73 8.91
N PHE A 139 7.95 12.66 8.70
CA PHE A 139 8.83 13.81 8.93
C PHE A 139 8.54 14.96 7.96
N LEU A 140 8.31 14.68 6.69
CA LEU A 140 8.00 15.70 5.69
C LEU A 140 6.63 16.36 5.92
N GLU A 141 5.64 15.63 6.42
CA GLU A 141 4.36 16.23 6.80
C GLU A 141 4.55 17.32 7.86
N LYS A 142 5.44 17.09 8.82
CA LYS A 142 5.74 18.01 9.91
C LYS A 142 6.81 19.05 9.56
N TYR A 143 7.79 18.66 8.75
CA TYR A 143 8.95 19.47 8.38
C TYR A 143 9.15 19.43 6.85
N PRO A 144 8.34 20.18 6.06
CA PRO A 144 8.34 20.09 4.60
C PRO A 144 9.66 20.51 3.92
N HIS A 145 10.54 21.18 4.65
CA HIS A 145 11.84 21.65 4.15
C HIS A 145 12.97 20.64 4.27
N LEU A 146 12.72 19.49 4.92
CA LEU A 146 13.75 18.47 5.06
C LEU A 146 14.01 17.76 3.73
N ASP A 147 15.29 17.60 3.40
CA ASP A 147 15.74 16.71 2.33
C ASP A 147 16.20 15.39 2.94
N MET A 148 15.66 14.27 2.46
CA MET A 148 15.86 12.95 3.09
C MET A 148 15.98 11.85 2.06
N PHE A 149 16.74 10.83 2.40
CA PHE A 149 16.71 9.51 1.76
C PHE A 149 16.63 8.42 2.82
N SER A 150 16.18 7.24 2.44
CA SER A 150 16.10 6.07 3.32
C SER A 150 17.14 5.03 2.89
N THR A 151 17.86 4.49 3.85
CA THR A 151 18.81 3.40 3.65
C THR A 151 18.77 2.45 4.81
N GLY A 152 19.22 1.22 4.61
CA GLY A 152 19.27 0.22 5.67
C GLY A 152 19.86 -1.10 5.19
N PRO A 153 20.04 -2.07 6.10
CA PRO A 153 20.56 -3.38 5.77
C PRO A 153 19.61 -4.15 4.85
N THR A 154 20.16 -5.16 4.17
CA THR A 154 19.36 -6.03 3.30
C THR A 154 18.40 -6.88 4.12
N LEU A 155 17.10 -6.71 3.90
CA LEU A 155 16.03 -7.50 4.49
C LEU A 155 15.44 -8.46 3.46
N ARG A 156 14.97 -9.61 3.91
CA ARG A 156 14.22 -10.58 3.10
C ARG A 156 13.03 -11.12 3.87
N GLY A 157 11.95 -11.46 3.16
CA GLY A 157 10.72 -11.96 3.77
C GLY A 157 10.03 -10.93 4.67
N VAL A 158 10.16 -9.64 4.36
CA VAL A 158 9.60 -8.53 5.14
C VAL A 158 8.09 -8.74 5.34
N HIS A 159 7.59 -8.51 6.55
CA HIS A 159 6.20 -8.72 6.97
C HIS A 159 5.74 -10.18 6.96
N SER A 160 6.65 -11.14 7.03
CA SER A 160 6.35 -12.57 7.15
C SER A 160 7.03 -13.19 8.36
N PRO A 161 6.59 -14.39 8.81
CA PRO A 161 7.30 -15.13 9.85
C PRO A 161 8.76 -15.49 9.51
N ASP A 162 9.10 -15.48 8.22
CA ASP A 162 10.46 -15.76 7.70
C ASP A 162 11.29 -14.48 7.51
N GLU A 163 10.89 -13.37 8.11
CA GLU A 163 11.63 -12.12 8.03
C GLU A 163 13.03 -12.27 8.59
N ARG A 164 14.03 -11.88 7.79
CA ARG A 164 15.44 -11.98 8.16
C ARG A 164 16.28 -10.85 7.60
N MET A 165 17.29 -10.47 8.36
CA MET A 165 18.26 -9.45 8.00
C MET A 165 19.60 -10.09 7.65
N HIS A 166 20.25 -9.59 6.62
CA HIS A 166 21.60 -9.99 6.24
C HIS A 166 22.61 -9.26 7.13
N ILE A 167 23.17 -9.96 8.14
CA ILE A 167 24.07 -9.37 9.15
C ILE A 167 25.26 -8.61 8.51
N PRO A 168 25.99 -9.13 7.51
CA PRO A 168 27.10 -8.40 6.89
C PRO A 168 26.69 -7.11 6.16
N ALA A 169 25.39 -6.85 5.97
CA ALA A 169 24.90 -5.59 5.40
C ALA A 169 24.68 -4.49 6.45
N VAL A 170 24.82 -4.82 7.75
CA VAL A 170 24.69 -3.83 8.83
C VAL A 170 25.94 -2.96 8.94
N ASP A 171 27.10 -3.52 8.58
CA ASP A 171 28.40 -2.83 8.64
C ASP A 171 28.68 -1.98 7.38
N LYS A 172 27.72 -1.93 6.46
CA LYS A 172 27.78 -1.11 5.25
C LYS A 172 27.09 0.22 5.45
#